data_5e84f2a6df4f0cfad8dc33f53f5b4d0d
#
_entry.id   5e84f2a6df4f0cfad8dc33f53f5b4d0d
#
_cell.length_a   1.000
_cell.length_b   1.000
_cell.length_c   1.000
_cell.angle_alpha   90.00
_cell.angle_beta   90.00
_cell.angle_gamma   90.00
#
_symmetry.space_group_name_H-M   'P 1'
#
loop_
_entity.id
_entity.type
_entity.pdbx_description
1 polymer ?
#
loop_
_entity_poly.entity_id
_entity_poly.type
_entity_poly.pdbx_seq_one_letter_code
_entity_poly.pdbx_strand_id
1 'polypeptide(L)'
;PYYCTEAGVFYAQQHFSTARTDKESYILFYTLRGAGLIEQGESHVVLSTGQALLLNCRTPQSYCTAPGQSCWHHYWVHLDGAGVAAMEPLLLPGKKLTPVQLTGVKMQEYFEMLLGQMEHSTVDSMVTTGLALHEMLALCARSILAEAETTSARQVILQAAETLDNQREESIEGQIRECTAYAEKNGITIVKHYIDRAISAKTDNRPEFQQMIKDSDKKLFDIV
;
A
#
# COMPACT_ATOMS: atom_id res chain seq x y z
N PRO A 1 -24.59 -15.10 -7.76
CA PRO A 1 -25.05 -15.08 -6.37
C PRO A 1 -23.86 -15.26 -5.41
N TYR A 2 -24.06 -14.86 -4.14
CA TYR A 2 -23.19 -15.11 -3.01
C TYR A 2 -23.96 -15.91 -1.98
N TYR A 3 -23.34 -16.89 -1.35
CA TYR A 3 -23.95 -17.60 -0.24
C TYR A 3 -22.92 -17.92 0.85
N CYS A 4 -23.38 -17.93 2.09
CA CYS A 4 -22.62 -18.31 3.27
C CYS A 4 -22.93 -19.76 3.64
N THR A 5 -21.90 -20.52 4.02
CA THR A 5 -22.06 -21.87 4.55
C THR A 5 -21.82 -21.92 6.06
N GLU A 6 -20.91 -21.17 6.55
CA GLU A 6 -20.51 -21.12 7.96
C GLU A 6 -19.90 -19.75 8.27
N ALA A 7 -20.15 -19.19 9.45
CA ALA A 7 -19.48 -17.98 9.91
C ALA A 7 -19.37 -17.98 11.43
N GLY A 8 -18.47 -17.15 11.94
CA GLY A 8 -18.28 -16.99 13.37
C GLY A 8 -17.29 -15.92 13.75
N VAL A 9 -17.18 -15.71 15.03
CA VAL A 9 -16.09 -14.97 15.68
C VAL A 9 -15.24 -15.96 16.47
N PHE A 10 -13.92 -15.83 16.39
CA PHE A 10 -12.99 -16.68 17.11
C PHE A 10 -12.03 -15.86 17.96
N TYR A 11 -11.97 -16.18 19.26
CA TYR A 11 -11.08 -15.53 20.23
C TYR A 11 -9.86 -16.40 20.48
N ALA A 12 -9.06 -16.59 19.42
CA ALA A 12 -7.86 -17.42 19.44
C ALA A 12 -6.81 -16.89 20.42
N GLN A 13 -6.24 -17.79 21.21
CA GLN A 13 -5.15 -17.52 22.15
C GLN A 13 -3.80 -17.86 21.49
N GLN A 14 -2.71 -17.63 22.22
CA GLN A 14 -1.33 -17.75 21.75
C GLN A 14 -1.01 -19.08 21.01
N HIS A 15 -1.59 -20.19 21.44
CA HIS A 15 -1.27 -21.52 20.90
C HIS A 15 -2.32 -22.03 19.92
N PHE A 16 -3.21 -21.15 19.40
CA PHE A 16 -4.18 -21.57 18.41
C PHE A 16 -3.49 -21.90 17.08
N SER A 17 -3.85 -23.04 16.51
CA SER A 17 -3.38 -23.48 15.19
C SER A 17 -4.43 -24.42 14.57
N THR A 18 -4.63 -24.32 13.26
CA THR A 18 -5.45 -25.24 12.49
C THR A 18 -4.88 -25.39 11.08
N ALA A 19 -5.11 -26.58 10.50
CA ALA A 19 -4.78 -26.85 9.10
C ALA A 19 -5.94 -27.57 8.42
N ARG A 20 -6.16 -27.27 7.15
CA ARG A 20 -7.19 -27.90 6.33
C ARG A 20 -6.61 -28.24 4.98
N THR A 21 -7.07 -29.34 4.38
CA THR A 21 -6.53 -29.82 3.11
C THR A 21 -7.42 -29.46 1.94
N ASP A 22 -8.74 -29.46 2.15
CA ASP A 22 -9.69 -29.29 1.07
C ASP A 22 -11.08 -28.90 1.65
N LYS A 23 -11.64 -27.80 1.16
CA LYS A 23 -13.00 -27.40 1.44
C LYS A 23 -13.53 -26.62 0.24
N GLU A 24 -14.66 -27.04 -0.31
CA GLU A 24 -15.31 -26.44 -1.46
C GLU A 24 -15.93 -25.08 -1.13
N SER A 25 -15.07 -24.09 -0.76
CA SER A 25 -15.48 -22.72 -0.44
C SER A 25 -14.28 -21.78 -0.46
N TYR A 26 -14.57 -20.49 -0.33
CA TYR A 26 -13.62 -19.48 0.13
C TYR A 26 -13.82 -19.21 1.61
N ILE A 27 -12.83 -18.62 2.26
CA ILE A 27 -12.96 -18.03 3.60
C ILE A 27 -12.50 -16.59 3.56
N LEU A 28 -13.29 -15.68 4.16
CA LEU A 28 -12.92 -14.31 4.41
C LEU A 28 -12.65 -14.14 5.90
N PHE A 29 -11.46 -13.70 6.24
CA PHE A 29 -11.05 -13.31 7.58
C PHE A 29 -11.11 -11.80 7.76
N TYR A 30 -11.40 -11.34 8.98
CA TYR A 30 -11.20 -9.96 9.41
C TYR A 30 -10.68 -9.94 10.85
N THR A 31 -9.50 -9.38 11.05
CA THR A 31 -8.84 -9.37 12.37
C THR A 31 -9.33 -8.21 13.23
N LEU A 32 -9.83 -8.53 14.42
CA LEU A 32 -10.30 -7.58 15.42
C LEU A 32 -9.17 -7.13 16.37
N ARG A 33 -8.31 -8.08 16.77
CA ARG A 33 -7.22 -7.85 17.72
C ARG A 33 -6.11 -8.86 17.56
N GLY A 34 -4.87 -8.44 17.75
CA GLY A 34 -3.69 -9.28 17.58
C GLY A 34 -3.36 -9.53 16.13
N ALA A 35 -2.79 -10.69 15.82
CA ALA A 35 -2.49 -11.07 14.45
C ALA A 35 -2.49 -12.59 14.25
N GLY A 36 -2.91 -13.03 13.05
CA GLY A 36 -2.82 -14.40 12.58
C GLY A 36 -1.74 -14.57 11.51
N LEU A 37 -1.06 -15.70 11.50
CA LEU A 37 -0.23 -16.16 10.41
C LEU A 37 -1.07 -17.12 9.54
N ILE A 38 -1.17 -16.84 8.25
CA ILE A 38 -1.91 -17.63 7.28
C ILE A 38 -0.94 -18.12 6.22
N GLU A 39 -0.98 -19.41 5.91
CA GLU A 39 -0.10 -20.05 4.94
C GLU A 39 -0.92 -20.87 3.93
N GLN A 40 -0.56 -20.76 2.65
CA GLN A 40 -1.13 -21.55 1.56
C GLN A 40 -0.09 -21.75 0.46
N GLY A 41 0.30 -23.00 0.22
CA GLY A 41 1.41 -23.31 -0.67
C GLY A 41 2.72 -22.66 -0.21
N GLU A 42 3.35 -21.90 -1.09
CA GLU A 42 4.58 -21.15 -0.78
C GLU A 42 4.29 -19.72 -0.23
N SER A 43 3.02 -19.32 -0.20
CA SER A 43 2.62 -17.99 0.28
C SER A 43 2.33 -18.02 1.78
N HIS A 44 2.83 -17.03 2.50
CA HIS A 44 2.49 -16.79 3.90
C HIS A 44 2.31 -15.30 4.15
N VAL A 45 1.36 -14.95 4.99
CA VAL A 45 1.09 -13.55 5.38
C VAL A 45 0.70 -13.47 6.85
N VAL A 46 1.06 -12.35 7.47
CA VAL A 46 0.55 -11.98 8.80
C VAL A 46 -0.64 -11.06 8.61
N LEU A 47 -1.79 -11.47 9.14
CA LEU A 47 -3.03 -10.71 9.09
C LEU A 47 -3.23 -9.98 10.41
N SER A 48 -2.98 -8.68 10.41
CA SER A 48 -3.00 -7.80 11.61
C SER A 48 -4.38 -7.16 11.82
N THR A 49 -4.55 -6.52 12.97
CA THR A 49 -5.78 -5.80 13.33
C THR A 49 -6.23 -4.83 12.24
N GLY A 50 -7.52 -4.88 11.89
CA GLY A 50 -8.13 -4.07 10.85
C GLY A 50 -7.90 -4.58 9.42
N GLN A 51 -7.22 -5.70 9.26
CA GLN A 51 -7.00 -6.33 7.96
C GLN A 51 -8.00 -7.45 7.69
N ALA A 52 -8.44 -7.52 6.43
CA ALA A 52 -9.20 -8.61 5.87
C ALA A 52 -8.35 -9.42 4.88
N LEU A 53 -8.69 -10.68 4.69
CA LEU A 53 -8.07 -11.58 3.71
C LEU A 53 -9.11 -12.56 3.19
N LEU A 54 -9.25 -12.62 1.85
CA LEU A 54 -9.92 -13.74 1.19
C LEU A 54 -8.90 -14.86 0.95
N LEU A 55 -9.34 -16.13 1.10
CA LEU A 55 -8.53 -17.32 0.86
C LEU A 55 -9.38 -18.36 0.15
N ASN A 56 -8.84 -19.01 -0.88
CA ASN A 56 -9.50 -20.12 -1.58
C ASN A 56 -9.18 -21.43 -0.87
N CYS A 57 -10.16 -22.03 -0.21
CA CYS A 57 -9.99 -23.22 0.62
C CYS A 57 -9.84 -24.55 -0.15
N ARG A 58 -9.90 -24.52 -1.49
CA ARG A 58 -9.74 -25.72 -2.34
C ARG A 58 -8.31 -26.22 -2.42
N THR A 59 -7.36 -25.47 -1.85
CA THR A 59 -5.95 -25.89 -1.72
C THR A 59 -5.57 -25.98 -0.25
N PRO A 60 -4.59 -26.83 0.12
CA PRO A 60 -4.15 -26.95 1.51
C PRO A 60 -3.72 -25.61 2.10
N GLN A 61 -4.21 -25.32 3.29
CA GLN A 61 -3.88 -24.11 4.04
C GLN A 61 -3.77 -24.37 5.54
N SER A 62 -3.00 -23.51 6.20
CA SER A 62 -2.92 -23.45 7.65
C SER A 62 -3.04 -22.01 8.16
N TYR A 63 -3.54 -21.87 9.36
CA TYR A 63 -3.56 -20.57 10.05
C TYR A 63 -3.47 -20.75 11.56
N CYS A 64 -2.73 -19.85 12.18
CA CYS A 64 -2.48 -19.83 13.62
C CYS A 64 -2.37 -18.42 14.17
N THR A 65 -2.36 -18.26 15.49
CA THR A 65 -1.93 -17.01 16.11
C THR A 65 -0.48 -16.75 15.71
N ALA A 66 -0.19 -15.56 15.19
CA ALA A 66 1.14 -15.23 14.68
C ALA A 66 2.22 -15.32 15.77
N PRO A 67 3.44 -15.77 15.44
CA PRO A 67 4.55 -15.85 16.42
C PRO A 67 4.77 -14.52 17.15
N GLY A 68 4.92 -14.58 18.47
CA GLY A 68 5.09 -13.40 19.31
C GLY A 68 3.79 -12.66 19.68
N GLN A 69 2.64 -13.08 19.17
CA GLN A 69 1.33 -12.53 19.52
C GLN A 69 0.69 -13.35 20.65
N SER A 70 0.00 -12.64 21.57
CA SER A 70 -0.73 -13.28 22.67
C SER A 70 -2.09 -13.80 22.27
N CYS A 71 -2.65 -13.29 21.19
CA CYS A 71 -3.98 -13.67 20.68
C CYS A 71 -4.16 -13.30 19.22
N TRP A 72 -5.18 -13.89 18.61
CA TRP A 72 -5.72 -13.49 17.31
C TRP A 72 -7.24 -13.56 17.34
N HIS A 73 -7.90 -12.46 17.65
CA HIS A 73 -9.35 -12.36 17.64
C HIS A 73 -9.80 -11.95 16.24
N HIS A 74 -10.65 -12.73 15.61
CA HIS A 74 -11.06 -12.49 14.25
C HIS A 74 -12.49 -13.00 13.96
N TYR A 75 -13.13 -12.33 13.02
CA TYR A 75 -14.29 -12.85 12.32
C TYR A 75 -13.82 -13.73 11.16
N TRP A 76 -14.62 -14.72 10.82
CA TRP A 76 -14.46 -15.55 9.65
C TRP A 76 -15.80 -15.92 9.05
N VAL A 77 -15.86 -16.06 7.73
CA VAL A 77 -17.02 -16.56 7.01
C VAL A 77 -16.58 -17.43 5.85
N HIS A 78 -17.13 -18.63 5.78
CA HIS A 78 -17.05 -19.46 4.59
C HIS A 78 -18.14 -19.06 3.62
N LEU A 79 -17.75 -18.73 2.41
CA LEU A 79 -18.61 -18.21 1.36
C LEU A 79 -18.26 -18.84 0.02
N ASP A 80 -19.24 -18.89 -0.89
CA ASP A 80 -19.03 -19.31 -2.28
C ASP A 80 -20.05 -18.67 -3.22
N GLY A 81 -19.95 -19.02 -4.50
CA GLY A 81 -20.84 -18.59 -5.56
C GLY A 81 -20.12 -17.88 -6.69
N ALA A 82 -20.80 -17.74 -7.83
CA ALA A 82 -20.23 -17.11 -9.02
C ALA A 82 -19.75 -15.68 -8.81
N GLY A 83 -20.34 -14.95 -7.85
CA GLY A 83 -19.89 -13.60 -7.49
C GLY A 83 -18.54 -13.59 -6.78
N VAL A 84 -18.26 -14.57 -5.92
CA VAL A 84 -16.95 -14.70 -5.25
C VAL A 84 -15.88 -15.09 -6.29
N ALA A 85 -16.16 -16.06 -7.13
CA ALA A 85 -15.25 -16.50 -8.19
C ALA A 85 -14.91 -15.37 -9.16
N ALA A 86 -15.87 -14.49 -9.48
CA ALA A 86 -15.62 -13.32 -10.33
C ALA A 86 -14.72 -12.26 -9.66
N MET A 87 -14.72 -12.15 -8.33
CA MET A 87 -13.87 -11.23 -7.57
C MET A 87 -12.49 -11.82 -7.21
N GLU A 88 -12.32 -13.13 -7.31
CA GLU A 88 -11.05 -13.80 -6.96
C GLU A 88 -9.82 -13.18 -7.64
N PRO A 89 -9.80 -12.89 -8.96
CA PRO A 89 -8.62 -12.33 -9.61
C PRO A 89 -8.18 -10.97 -9.05
N LEU A 90 -9.11 -10.18 -8.51
CA LEU A 90 -8.84 -8.89 -7.89
C LEU A 90 -8.38 -9.06 -6.44
N LEU A 91 -9.04 -9.92 -5.67
CA LEU A 91 -8.78 -10.11 -4.23
C LEU A 91 -7.60 -11.04 -3.94
N LEU A 92 -7.26 -11.92 -4.89
CA LEU A 92 -6.14 -12.87 -4.85
C LEU A 92 -5.31 -12.77 -6.14
N PRO A 93 -4.70 -11.62 -6.44
CA PRO A 93 -3.97 -11.41 -7.68
C PRO A 93 -2.84 -12.43 -7.84
N GLY A 94 -2.86 -13.17 -8.95
CA GLY A 94 -1.92 -14.28 -9.19
C GLY A 94 -2.02 -15.41 -8.17
N LYS A 95 -3.17 -15.57 -7.52
CA LYS A 95 -3.44 -16.54 -6.44
C LYS A 95 -2.57 -16.33 -5.18
N LYS A 96 -2.07 -15.11 -4.97
CA LYS A 96 -1.29 -14.75 -3.79
C LYS A 96 -2.20 -14.26 -2.68
N LEU A 97 -1.86 -14.62 -1.44
CA LEU A 97 -2.51 -14.09 -0.25
C LEU A 97 -2.28 -12.57 -0.17
N THR A 98 -3.35 -11.79 -0.20
CA THR A 98 -3.29 -10.33 -0.26
C THR A 98 -4.09 -9.74 0.90
N PRO A 99 -3.45 -9.44 2.05
CA PRO A 99 -4.10 -8.73 3.15
C PRO A 99 -4.55 -7.33 2.70
N VAL A 100 -5.76 -6.95 3.08
CA VAL A 100 -6.37 -5.67 2.74
C VAL A 100 -6.60 -4.86 4.00
N GLN A 101 -5.96 -3.70 4.12
CA GLN A 101 -6.20 -2.79 5.23
C GLN A 101 -7.55 -2.09 5.05
N LEU A 102 -8.41 -2.20 6.03
CA LEU A 102 -9.71 -1.54 6.04
C LEU A 102 -9.76 -0.48 7.14
N THR A 103 -10.45 0.61 6.87
CA THR A 103 -10.66 1.70 7.82
C THR A 103 -12.12 1.77 8.27
N GLY A 104 -12.35 2.18 9.51
CA GLY A 104 -13.69 2.28 10.09
C GLY A 104 -14.26 0.94 10.52
N VAL A 105 -15.56 0.92 10.81
CA VAL A 105 -16.26 -0.21 11.44
C VAL A 105 -17.14 -1.03 10.50
N LYS A 106 -17.23 -0.64 9.21
CA LYS A 106 -18.17 -1.24 8.25
C LYS A 106 -18.02 -2.74 8.08
N MET A 107 -16.79 -3.26 8.02
CA MET A 107 -16.56 -4.70 7.91
C MET A 107 -17.09 -5.45 9.13
N GLN A 108 -16.88 -4.91 10.33
CA GLN A 108 -17.39 -5.47 11.55
C GLN A 108 -18.93 -5.45 11.57
N GLU A 109 -19.56 -4.33 11.20
CA GLU A 109 -21.02 -4.21 11.11
C GLU A 109 -21.62 -5.27 10.17
N TYR A 110 -21.00 -5.54 9.02
CA TYR A 110 -21.46 -6.57 8.11
C TYR A 110 -21.31 -7.99 8.68
N PHE A 111 -20.23 -8.28 9.41
CA PHE A 111 -20.07 -9.56 10.09
C PHE A 111 -21.14 -9.74 11.19
N GLU A 112 -21.38 -8.73 11.99
CA GLU A 112 -22.42 -8.76 13.06
C GLU A 112 -23.82 -8.96 12.47
N MET A 113 -24.14 -8.24 11.38
CA MET A 113 -25.39 -8.43 10.64
C MET A 113 -25.51 -9.87 10.11
N LEU A 114 -24.47 -10.38 9.46
CA LEU A 114 -24.45 -11.73 8.89
C LEU A 114 -24.65 -12.79 9.96
N LEU A 115 -23.95 -12.70 11.09
CA LEU A 115 -24.09 -13.63 12.21
C LEU A 115 -25.53 -13.62 12.78
N GLY A 116 -26.14 -12.44 12.92
CA GLY A 116 -27.54 -12.33 13.33
C GLY A 116 -28.52 -12.97 12.34
N GLN A 117 -28.24 -12.91 11.03
CA GLN A 117 -29.11 -13.55 10.01
C GLN A 117 -28.95 -15.07 9.96
N MET A 118 -27.80 -15.62 10.33
CA MET A 118 -27.56 -17.07 10.29
C MET A 118 -28.41 -17.86 11.29
N GLU A 119 -28.97 -17.21 12.31
CA GLU A 119 -29.92 -17.84 13.23
C GLU A 119 -31.29 -18.11 12.58
N HIS A 120 -31.54 -17.53 11.40
CA HIS A 120 -32.83 -17.57 10.71
C HIS A 120 -32.69 -18.25 9.33
N SER A 121 -33.47 -19.30 9.09
CA SER A 121 -33.49 -20.02 7.79
C SER A 121 -34.64 -19.52 6.90
N THR A 122 -34.67 -18.25 6.57
CA THR A 122 -35.70 -17.63 5.71
C THR A 122 -35.10 -17.17 4.38
N VAL A 123 -35.94 -16.99 3.37
CA VAL A 123 -35.50 -16.43 2.09
C VAL A 123 -34.95 -15.02 2.27
N ASP A 124 -35.54 -14.22 3.13
CA ASP A 124 -35.12 -12.87 3.46
C ASP A 124 -33.72 -12.86 4.10
N SER A 125 -33.48 -13.77 5.08
CA SER A 125 -32.15 -13.89 5.70
C SER A 125 -31.07 -14.33 4.68
N MET A 126 -31.42 -15.22 3.72
CA MET A 126 -30.51 -15.63 2.66
C MET A 126 -30.16 -14.47 1.72
N VAL A 127 -31.14 -13.65 1.34
CA VAL A 127 -30.93 -12.46 0.50
C VAL A 127 -30.07 -11.43 1.23
N THR A 128 -30.41 -11.12 2.49
CA THR A 128 -29.68 -10.17 3.34
C THR A 128 -28.24 -10.60 3.54
N THR A 129 -27.99 -11.89 3.82
CA THR A 129 -26.65 -12.47 3.93
C THR A 129 -25.88 -12.33 2.60
N GLY A 130 -26.52 -12.62 1.47
CA GLY A 130 -25.89 -12.49 0.16
C GLY A 130 -25.48 -11.05 -0.18
N LEU A 131 -26.30 -10.07 0.20
CA LEU A 131 -25.98 -8.64 0.06
C LEU A 131 -24.82 -8.23 0.99
N ALA A 132 -24.83 -8.68 2.24
CA ALA A 132 -23.74 -8.41 3.18
C ALA A 132 -22.40 -8.97 2.66
N LEU A 133 -22.37 -10.19 2.15
CA LEU A 133 -21.18 -10.80 1.54
C LEU A 133 -20.68 -10.00 0.33
N HIS A 134 -21.59 -9.53 -0.53
CA HIS A 134 -21.22 -8.66 -1.64
C HIS A 134 -20.54 -7.39 -1.16
N GLU A 135 -21.11 -6.69 -0.19
CA GLU A 135 -20.56 -5.46 0.35
C GLU A 135 -19.21 -5.67 1.06
N MET A 136 -19.04 -6.77 1.80
CA MET A 136 -17.76 -7.11 2.42
C MET A 136 -16.64 -7.29 1.39
N LEU A 137 -16.90 -8.05 0.32
CA LEU A 137 -15.94 -8.21 -0.78
C LEU A 137 -15.71 -6.92 -1.55
N ALA A 138 -16.75 -6.11 -1.76
CA ALA A 138 -16.64 -4.80 -2.40
C ALA A 138 -15.81 -3.80 -1.56
N LEU A 139 -15.88 -3.85 -0.22
CA LEU A 139 -15.00 -3.07 0.65
C LEU A 139 -13.53 -3.43 0.42
N CYS A 140 -13.22 -4.73 0.38
CA CYS A 140 -11.86 -5.20 0.09
C CYS A 140 -11.40 -4.75 -1.31
N ALA A 141 -12.22 -4.92 -2.32
CA ALA A 141 -11.92 -4.54 -3.70
C ALA A 141 -11.65 -3.04 -3.84
N ARG A 142 -12.50 -2.19 -3.26
CA ARG A 142 -12.32 -0.73 -3.27
C ARG A 142 -11.02 -0.30 -2.58
N SER A 143 -10.63 -0.94 -1.48
CA SER A 143 -9.37 -0.64 -0.79
C SER A 143 -8.15 -0.98 -1.67
N ILE A 144 -8.15 -2.16 -2.31
CA ILE A 144 -7.08 -2.57 -3.23
C ILE A 144 -6.96 -1.59 -4.41
N LEU A 145 -8.08 -1.19 -5.02
CA LEU A 145 -8.07 -0.25 -6.14
C LEU A 145 -7.58 1.14 -5.73
N ALA A 146 -8.00 1.64 -4.58
CA ALA A 146 -7.55 2.93 -4.05
C ALA A 146 -6.04 2.94 -3.76
N GLU A 147 -5.49 1.85 -3.22
CA GLU A 147 -4.04 1.70 -3.01
C GLU A 147 -3.28 1.68 -4.35
N ALA A 148 -3.80 0.99 -5.36
CA ALA A 148 -3.19 0.93 -6.69
C ALA A 148 -3.19 2.31 -7.37
N GLU A 149 -4.28 3.07 -7.29
CA GLU A 149 -4.37 4.44 -7.82
C GLU A 149 -3.39 5.39 -7.11
N THR A 150 -3.31 5.31 -5.78
CA THR A 150 -2.39 6.12 -4.98
C THR A 150 -0.93 5.81 -5.34
N THR A 151 -0.60 4.54 -5.52
CA THR A 151 0.75 4.10 -5.92
C THR A 151 1.10 4.60 -7.32
N SER A 152 0.18 4.52 -8.28
CA SER A 152 0.37 5.02 -9.64
C SER A 152 0.57 6.55 -9.66
N ALA A 153 -0.26 7.30 -8.96
CA ALA A 153 -0.12 8.75 -8.84
C ALA A 153 1.22 9.16 -8.22
N ARG A 154 1.66 8.44 -7.18
CA ARG A 154 2.95 8.66 -6.54
C ARG A 154 4.12 8.40 -7.49
N GLN A 155 4.07 7.35 -8.30
CA GLN A 155 5.10 7.07 -9.31
C GLN A 155 5.18 8.18 -10.37
N VAL A 156 4.05 8.69 -10.86
CA VAL A 156 4.01 9.81 -11.81
C VAL A 156 4.62 11.08 -11.21
N ILE A 157 4.32 11.38 -9.95
CA ILE A 157 4.90 12.54 -9.24
C ILE A 157 6.41 12.40 -9.09
N LEU A 158 6.90 11.22 -8.71
CA LEU A 158 8.34 10.96 -8.59
C LEU A 158 9.06 11.09 -9.93
N GLN A 159 8.52 10.52 -11.01
CA GLN A 159 9.09 10.67 -12.36
C GLN A 159 9.11 12.12 -12.83
N ALA A 160 8.05 12.88 -12.56
CA ALA A 160 8.02 14.31 -12.88
C ALA A 160 9.07 15.11 -12.10
N ALA A 161 9.26 14.79 -10.81
CA ALA A 161 10.28 15.43 -9.98
C ALA A 161 11.71 15.12 -10.49
N GLU A 162 12.00 13.88 -10.82
CA GLU A 162 13.30 13.47 -11.40
C GLU A 162 13.56 14.16 -12.76
N THR A 163 12.53 14.26 -13.60
CA THR A 163 12.67 14.94 -14.91
C THR A 163 12.97 16.42 -14.73
N LEU A 164 12.32 17.09 -13.76
CA LEU A 164 12.58 18.50 -13.45
C LEU A 164 13.98 18.72 -12.88
N ASP A 165 14.49 17.82 -12.05
CA ASP A 165 15.85 17.90 -11.51
C ASP A 165 16.90 17.71 -12.61
N ASN A 166 16.72 16.74 -13.50
CA ASN A 166 17.61 16.52 -14.65
C ASN A 166 17.64 17.73 -15.59
N GLN A 167 16.48 18.34 -15.89
CA GLN A 167 16.42 19.56 -16.70
C GLN A 167 17.13 20.76 -16.06
N ARG A 168 17.10 20.87 -14.72
CA ARG A 168 17.83 21.91 -13.99
C ARG A 168 19.34 21.68 -14.05
N GLU A 169 19.81 20.46 -13.92
CA GLU A 169 21.23 20.15 -14.03
C GLU A 169 21.74 20.43 -15.44
N GLU A 170 21.03 20.02 -16.49
CA GLU A 170 21.37 20.34 -17.89
C GLU A 170 21.41 21.86 -18.13
N SER A 171 20.52 22.63 -17.52
CA SER A 171 20.51 24.11 -17.62
C SER A 171 21.75 24.73 -16.97
N ILE A 172 22.20 24.25 -15.82
CA ILE A 172 23.41 24.72 -15.13
C ILE A 172 24.67 24.38 -15.95
N GLU A 173 24.78 23.17 -16.45
CA GLU A 173 25.89 22.76 -17.32
C GLU A 173 25.92 23.55 -18.63
N GLY A 174 24.75 23.88 -19.18
CA GLY A 174 24.62 24.78 -20.32
C GLY A 174 25.19 26.16 -20.03
N GLN A 175 24.84 26.78 -18.90
CA GLN A 175 25.34 28.09 -18.45
C GLN A 175 26.88 28.06 -18.23
N ILE A 176 27.40 26.99 -17.60
CA ILE A 176 28.83 26.84 -17.39
C ILE A 176 29.56 26.78 -18.74
N ARG A 177 29.05 26.03 -19.72
CA ARG A 177 29.64 25.95 -21.07
C ARG A 177 29.68 27.31 -21.77
N GLU A 178 28.59 28.07 -21.70
CA GLU A 178 28.52 29.40 -22.30
C GLU A 178 29.48 30.38 -21.64
N CYS A 179 29.52 30.41 -20.29
CA CYS A 179 30.48 31.24 -19.55
C CYS A 179 31.93 30.87 -19.86
N THR A 180 32.23 29.57 -19.98
CA THR A 180 33.60 29.10 -20.33
C THR A 180 33.98 29.52 -21.73
N ALA A 181 33.11 29.35 -22.72
CA ALA A 181 33.36 29.77 -24.10
C ALA A 181 33.55 31.31 -24.23
N TYR A 182 32.78 32.08 -23.47
CA TYR A 182 32.94 33.54 -23.41
C TYR A 182 34.28 33.93 -22.79
N ALA A 183 34.69 33.31 -21.70
CA ALA A 183 35.95 33.58 -21.03
C ALA A 183 37.13 33.27 -21.94
N GLU A 184 37.15 32.09 -22.60
CA GLU A 184 38.18 31.72 -23.57
C GLU A 184 38.31 32.72 -24.72
N LYS A 185 37.18 33.13 -25.31
CA LYS A 185 37.16 34.10 -26.41
C LYS A 185 37.73 35.49 -26.01
N ASN A 186 37.58 35.89 -24.76
CA ASN A 186 37.95 37.20 -24.25
C ASN A 186 39.27 37.17 -23.43
N GLY A 187 39.97 36.02 -23.35
CA GLY A 187 41.23 35.91 -22.61
C GLY A 187 41.06 36.03 -21.10
N ILE A 188 39.88 35.64 -20.58
CA ILE A 188 39.54 35.69 -19.15
C ILE A 188 39.83 34.30 -18.55
N THR A 189 40.51 34.24 -17.43
CA THR A 189 40.73 33.01 -16.69
C THR A 189 39.65 32.79 -15.64
N ILE A 190 38.88 31.71 -15.76
CA ILE A 190 37.92 31.32 -14.75
C ILE A 190 38.65 30.68 -13.58
N VAL A 191 38.54 31.27 -12.39
CA VAL A 191 39.23 30.81 -11.17
C VAL A 191 38.34 29.86 -10.36
N LYS A 192 37.02 30.02 -10.42
CA LYS A 192 36.07 29.19 -9.70
C LYS A 192 34.63 29.37 -10.21
N HIS A 193 33.83 28.32 -10.11
CA HIS A 193 32.38 28.38 -10.28
C HIS A 193 31.67 28.35 -8.89
N TYR A 194 30.71 29.24 -8.69
CA TYR A 194 29.85 29.27 -7.50
C TYR A 194 28.43 28.85 -7.91
N ILE A 195 28.00 27.67 -7.47
CA ILE A 195 26.78 27.03 -7.96
C ILE A 195 25.88 26.73 -6.78
N ASP A 196 24.79 27.49 -6.63
CA ASP A 196 23.72 27.17 -5.67
C ASP A 196 22.61 26.38 -6.36
N ARG A 197 22.62 25.04 -6.18
CA ARG A 197 21.61 24.15 -6.77
C ARG A 197 20.28 24.22 -6.00
N ALA A 198 19.18 24.39 -6.73
CA ALA A 198 17.80 24.21 -6.27
C ALA A 198 17.35 25.04 -5.03
N ILE A 199 17.89 26.23 -4.81
CA ILE A 199 17.45 27.11 -3.71
C ILE A 199 16.44 28.12 -4.25
N SER A 200 15.25 28.17 -3.64
CA SER A 200 14.21 29.14 -4.03
C SER A 200 14.67 30.56 -3.76
N ALA A 201 14.33 31.50 -4.65
CA ALA A 201 14.70 32.91 -4.54
C ALA A 201 14.14 33.64 -3.26
N LYS A 202 13.44 32.92 -2.40
CA LYS A 202 12.80 33.43 -1.17
C LYS A 202 13.62 33.26 0.11
N THR A 203 14.75 32.55 0.05
CA THR A 203 15.60 32.35 1.23
C THR A 203 17.01 32.83 0.95
N ASP A 204 17.59 33.65 1.86
CA ASP A 204 18.99 34.08 1.83
C ASP A 204 20.02 32.96 2.05
N ASN A 205 19.57 31.74 2.13
CA ASN A 205 20.43 30.56 2.34
C ASN A 205 21.05 30.08 1.02
N ARG A 206 21.95 30.90 0.44
CA ARG A 206 22.71 30.63 -0.78
C ARG A 206 24.21 30.52 -0.44
N PRO A 207 24.68 29.36 0.04
CA PRO A 207 26.04 29.22 0.57
C PRO A 207 27.13 29.53 -0.43
N GLU A 208 26.99 29.15 -1.69
CA GLU A 208 27.99 29.44 -2.72
C GLU A 208 28.00 30.92 -3.10
N PHE A 209 26.85 31.58 -3.16
CA PHE A 209 26.77 33.02 -3.34
C PHE A 209 27.42 33.79 -2.18
N GLN A 210 27.18 33.37 -0.92
CA GLN A 210 27.82 33.97 0.25
C GLN A 210 29.33 33.73 0.25
N GLN A 211 29.78 32.55 -0.22
CA GLN A 211 31.20 32.27 -0.38
C GLN A 211 31.85 33.14 -1.49
N MET A 212 31.14 33.38 -2.60
CA MET A 212 31.58 34.30 -3.67
C MET A 212 31.84 35.72 -3.15
N ILE A 213 30.92 36.25 -2.33
CA ILE A 213 31.10 37.57 -1.71
C ILE A 213 32.37 37.60 -0.84
N LYS A 214 32.57 36.61 0.02
CA LYS A 214 33.76 36.49 0.88
C LYS A 214 35.07 36.39 0.09
N ASP A 215 35.04 35.68 -1.02
CA ASP A 215 36.20 35.50 -1.88
C ASP A 215 36.49 36.79 -2.69
N SER A 216 35.45 37.56 -3.06
CA SER A 216 35.59 38.91 -3.65
C SER A 216 36.24 39.90 -2.68
N ASP A 217 35.84 39.88 -1.40
CA ASP A 217 36.45 40.75 -0.37
C ASP A 217 37.96 40.47 -0.20
N LYS A 218 38.39 39.21 -0.46
CA LYS A 218 39.80 38.82 -0.43
C LYS A 218 40.54 39.09 -1.75
N LYS A 219 39.86 39.70 -2.73
CA LYS A 219 40.40 40.00 -4.08
C LYS A 219 40.94 38.77 -4.79
N LEU A 220 40.28 37.63 -4.69
CA LEU A 220 40.67 36.41 -5.36
C LEU A 220 40.32 36.40 -6.87
N PHE A 221 39.47 37.30 -7.30
CA PHE A 221 39.08 37.53 -8.71
C PHE A 221 38.69 39.01 -8.91
N ASP A 222 38.76 39.46 -10.17
CA ASP A 222 38.54 40.87 -10.54
C ASP A 222 37.16 41.12 -11.19
N ILE A 223 36.51 40.05 -11.68
CA ILE A 223 35.23 40.11 -12.40
C ILE A 223 34.37 38.93 -11.92
N VAL A 224 33.06 39.17 -11.79
CA VAL A 224 32.02 38.19 -11.52
C VAL A 224 31.12 38.02 -12.73
#